data_fbef58b83a57f3474834382e4a4b8a07
#
_entry.id   fbef58b83a57f3474834382e4a4b8a07
#
_cell.length_a   1.000
_cell.length_b   1.000
_cell.length_c   1.000
_cell.angle_alpha   90.00
_cell.angle_beta   90.00
_cell.angle_gamma   90.00
#
_symmetry.space_group_name_H-M   'P 1'
#
loop_
_entity.id
_entity.type
_entity.pdbx_description
1 polymer ?
#
loop_
_entity_poly.entity_id
_entity_poly.type
_entity_poly.pdbx_seq_one_letter_code
_entity_poly.pdbx_strand_id
1 'polypeptide(L)'
;MVFSYTDSLSQAGLSENIITFDDVEPVLETRNLSVAYGNKTAISNVMFQVPKNSIVSLIGPSGCGKSTLLRCFNRMNDLIPSATVKGTVKFARQDIYGPDVDPTEIRFRIGMVFQRPNPFPKSIYENVAFGPRINGITDDLDEIVESSLRRAAVWDEVKDRLSNSGLSVSGGQQQRICIARALAVNPEIVLMDEPASSLDPISTQAIEQLIQELSSEVTIVIVTHNMQQATRISDYAAVMMAGEERVGQLIEYGTNDQVFGNPKDERTEAYVTGRIG
;
A
#
# COMPACT_ATOMS: atom_id res chain seq x y z
N MET A 1 -27.87 15.62 -0.50
CA MET A 1 -27.16 15.71 -1.79
C MET A 1 -25.81 15.03 -1.61
N VAL A 2 -25.51 14.01 -2.38
CA VAL A 2 -24.16 13.40 -2.39
C VAL A 2 -23.39 14.18 -3.45
N PHE A 3 -22.42 15.00 -3.02
CA PHE A 3 -21.52 15.71 -3.94
C PHE A 3 -20.72 14.70 -4.77
N SER A 4 -20.41 15.05 -6.02
CA SER A 4 -19.47 14.28 -6.83
C SER A 4 -18.07 14.32 -6.19
N TYR A 5 -17.18 13.41 -6.59
CA TYR A 5 -15.80 13.44 -6.10
C TYR A 5 -15.09 14.75 -6.49
N THR A 6 -15.32 15.19 -7.71
CA THR A 6 -14.79 16.46 -8.27
C THR A 6 -15.31 17.68 -7.52
N ASP A 7 -16.60 17.72 -7.15
CA ASP A 7 -17.16 18.80 -6.33
C ASP A 7 -16.48 18.86 -4.95
N SER A 8 -16.22 17.70 -4.36
CA SER A 8 -15.54 17.61 -3.05
C SER A 8 -14.09 18.10 -3.12
N LEU A 9 -13.37 17.82 -4.21
CA LEU A 9 -12.01 18.35 -4.45
C LEU A 9 -12.02 19.88 -4.61
N SER A 10 -12.98 20.41 -5.36
CA SER A 10 -13.13 21.86 -5.57
C SER A 10 -13.39 22.60 -4.26
N GLN A 11 -14.28 22.04 -3.41
CA GLN A 11 -14.55 22.59 -2.08
C GLN A 11 -13.34 22.56 -1.14
N ALA A 12 -12.47 21.54 -1.31
CA ALA A 12 -11.22 21.43 -0.55
C ALA A 12 -10.07 22.28 -1.11
N GLY A 13 -10.24 22.95 -2.25
CA GLY A 13 -9.20 23.73 -2.93
C GLY A 13 -8.10 22.86 -3.55
N LEU A 14 -8.36 21.60 -3.85
CA LEU A 14 -7.40 20.61 -4.33
C LEU A 14 -7.60 20.20 -5.79
N SER A 15 -8.58 20.79 -6.48
CA SER A 15 -9.01 20.36 -7.82
C SER A 15 -7.94 20.43 -8.92
N GLU A 16 -6.94 21.28 -8.77
CA GLU A 16 -5.88 21.44 -9.78
C GLU A 16 -4.70 20.49 -9.59
N ASN A 17 -4.46 20.05 -8.36
CA ASN A 17 -3.29 19.25 -7.98
C ASN A 17 -3.57 17.75 -7.83
N ILE A 18 -4.84 17.37 -7.83
CA ILE A 18 -5.26 15.98 -7.62
C ILE A 18 -5.91 15.46 -8.91
N ILE A 19 -5.31 14.43 -9.49
CA ILE A 19 -5.91 13.74 -10.64
C ILE A 19 -7.20 13.02 -10.23
N THR A 20 -8.19 13.05 -11.12
CA THR A 20 -9.43 12.28 -10.99
C THR A 20 -9.50 11.23 -12.08
N PHE A 21 -10.18 10.13 -11.80
CA PHE A 21 -10.37 9.01 -12.72
C PHE A 21 -11.85 8.96 -13.12
N ASP A 22 -12.30 10.00 -13.85
CA ASP A 22 -13.72 10.15 -14.23
C ASP A 22 -14.18 9.07 -15.23
N ASP A 23 -13.26 8.57 -16.06
CA ASP A 23 -13.52 7.54 -17.08
C ASP A 23 -13.23 6.10 -16.60
N VAL A 24 -12.58 5.93 -15.46
CA VAL A 24 -12.19 4.63 -14.90
C VAL A 24 -12.62 4.55 -13.45
N GLU A 25 -13.45 3.54 -13.14
CA GLU A 25 -13.85 3.34 -11.76
C GLU A 25 -12.65 2.97 -10.87
N PRO A 26 -12.35 3.77 -9.83
CA PRO A 26 -11.27 3.44 -8.91
C PRO A 26 -11.64 2.20 -8.06
N VAL A 27 -10.67 1.31 -7.87
CA VAL A 27 -10.85 0.15 -6.99
C VAL A 27 -10.90 0.58 -5.52
N LEU A 28 -10.24 1.70 -5.19
CA LEU A 28 -10.20 2.28 -3.85
C LEU A 28 -10.34 3.80 -3.93
N GLU A 29 -11.18 4.37 -3.05
CA GLU A 29 -11.44 5.81 -2.99
C GLU A 29 -11.50 6.28 -1.53
N THR A 30 -10.91 7.44 -1.23
CA THR A 30 -11.13 8.14 0.04
C THR A 30 -11.80 9.49 -0.18
N ARG A 31 -12.68 9.87 0.76
CA ARG A 31 -13.31 11.19 0.78
C ARG A 31 -13.23 11.79 2.17
N ASN A 32 -12.64 12.99 2.26
CA ASN A 32 -12.46 13.75 3.51
C ASN A 32 -11.87 12.90 4.64
N LEU A 33 -10.95 11.97 4.28
CA LEU A 33 -10.39 11.02 5.22
C LEU A 33 -9.45 11.73 6.19
N SER A 34 -9.73 11.57 7.49
CA SER A 34 -8.91 12.11 8.57
C SER A 34 -8.68 11.04 9.63
N VAL A 35 -7.48 11.00 10.18
CA VAL A 35 -7.11 10.05 11.24
C VAL A 35 -6.46 10.81 12.40
N ALA A 36 -6.87 10.48 13.60
CA ALA A 36 -6.26 10.97 14.83
C ALA A 36 -5.86 9.82 15.75
N TYR A 37 -4.78 10.00 16.51
CA TYR A 37 -4.35 9.11 17.58
C TYR A 37 -4.49 9.87 18.92
N GLY A 38 -5.50 9.49 19.71
CA GLY A 38 -5.93 10.28 20.87
C GLY A 38 -6.35 11.69 20.42
N ASN A 39 -5.69 12.70 20.99
CA ASN A 39 -5.97 14.11 20.67
C ASN A 39 -5.13 14.68 19.53
N LYS A 40 -4.26 13.88 18.92
CA LYS A 40 -3.35 14.34 17.87
C LYS A 40 -3.84 13.88 16.49
N THR A 41 -4.23 14.84 15.65
CA THR A 41 -4.53 14.55 14.23
C THR A 41 -3.24 14.18 13.50
N ALA A 42 -3.24 13.04 12.83
CA ALA A 42 -2.12 12.56 12.03
C ALA A 42 -2.25 12.94 10.56
N ILE A 43 -3.45 12.77 9.97
CA ILE A 43 -3.77 13.18 8.61
C ILE A 43 -5.16 13.83 8.59
N SER A 44 -5.37 14.76 7.67
CA SER A 44 -6.68 15.43 7.53
C SER A 44 -7.06 15.64 6.07
N ASN A 45 -8.37 15.48 5.83
CA ASN A 45 -9.04 15.81 4.59
C ASN A 45 -8.38 15.19 3.33
N VAL A 46 -7.97 13.91 3.41
CA VAL A 46 -7.33 13.22 2.29
C VAL A 46 -8.40 12.76 1.29
N MET A 47 -8.23 13.22 0.04
CA MET A 47 -8.99 12.81 -1.14
C MET A 47 -8.07 12.02 -2.05
N PHE A 48 -8.37 10.74 -2.28
CA PHE A 48 -7.45 9.83 -2.97
C PHE A 48 -8.22 8.74 -3.72
N GLN A 49 -7.80 8.44 -4.93
CA GLN A 49 -8.37 7.37 -5.75
C GLN A 49 -7.26 6.47 -6.26
N VAL A 50 -7.51 5.17 -6.32
CA VAL A 50 -6.56 4.17 -6.83
C VAL A 50 -7.19 3.45 -8.03
N PRO A 51 -6.64 3.57 -9.23
CA PRO A 51 -7.07 2.80 -10.38
C PRO A 51 -6.76 1.31 -10.18
N LYS A 52 -7.58 0.46 -10.78
CA LYS A 52 -7.33 -0.98 -10.78
C LYS A 52 -6.08 -1.33 -11.60
N ASN A 53 -5.34 -2.37 -11.17
CA ASN A 53 -4.16 -2.89 -11.85
C ASN A 53 -3.12 -1.80 -12.14
N SER A 54 -2.84 -0.98 -11.13
CA SER A 54 -1.83 0.07 -11.19
C SER A 54 -0.93 0.04 -9.95
N ILE A 55 0.24 0.65 -10.08
CA ILE A 55 1.14 0.91 -8.96
C ILE A 55 1.01 2.38 -8.58
N VAL A 56 0.54 2.65 -7.37
CA VAL A 56 0.44 4.00 -6.81
C VAL A 56 1.42 4.16 -5.67
N SER A 57 2.38 5.08 -5.82
CA SER A 57 3.32 5.40 -4.73
C SER A 57 2.79 6.53 -3.84
N LEU A 58 2.91 6.33 -2.52
CA LEU A 58 2.73 7.37 -1.51
C LEU A 58 4.12 7.86 -1.09
N ILE A 59 4.47 9.10 -1.43
CA ILE A 59 5.77 9.71 -1.15
C ILE A 59 5.62 10.93 -0.24
N GLY A 60 6.70 11.37 0.36
CA GLY A 60 6.73 12.53 1.25
C GLY A 60 7.68 12.33 2.44
N PRO A 61 8.00 13.38 3.19
CA PRO A 61 8.90 13.35 4.34
C PRO A 61 8.46 12.36 5.42
N SER A 62 9.42 11.95 6.27
CA SER A 62 9.10 11.11 7.42
C SER A 62 8.10 11.78 8.35
N GLY A 63 7.13 11.01 8.84
CA GLY A 63 6.11 11.52 9.77
C GLY A 63 4.94 12.29 9.14
N CYS A 64 4.87 12.45 7.81
CA CYS A 64 3.74 13.12 7.15
C CYS A 64 2.46 12.27 7.03
N GLY A 65 2.42 11.06 7.58
CA GLY A 65 1.20 10.26 7.66
C GLY A 65 1.00 9.20 6.56
N LYS A 66 1.98 8.91 5.70
CA LYS A 66 1.88 7.91 4.61
C LYS A 66 1.41 6.54 5.11
N SER A 67 2.08 5.97 6.09
CA SER A 67 1.70 4.66 6.67
C SER A 67 0.36 4.72 7.40
N THR A 68 -0.01 5.89 7.97
CA THR A 68 -1.34 6.10 8.55
C THR A 68 -2.43 6.02 7.48
N LEU A 69 -2.22 6.70 6.34
CA LEU A 69 -3.11 6.62 5.19
C LEU A 69 -3.19 5.19 4.65
N LEU A 70 -2.03 4.55 4.41
CA LEU A 70 -1.96 3.18 3.90
C LEU A 70 -2.78 2.19 4.75
N ARG A 71 -2.65 2.29 6.09
CA ARG A 71 -3.36 1.43 7.05
C ARG A 71 -4.86 1.68 7.13
N CYS A 72 -5.37 2.78 6.58
CA CYS A 72 -6.81 2.99 6.46
C CYS A 72 -7.43 2.07 5.42
N PHE A 73 -6.69 1.70 4.38
CA PHE A 73 -7.23 0.96 3.24
C PHE A 73 -7.58 -0.50 3.57
N ASN A 74 -6.98 -1.07 4.63
CA ASN A 74 -7.31 -2.41 5.13
C ASN A 74 -7.72 -2.43 6.60
N ARG A 75 -8.11 -1.27 7.17
CA ARG A 75 -8.58 -1.14 8.54
C ARG A 75 -7.56 -1.56 9.61
N MET A 76 -6.25 -1.50 9.29
CA MET A 76 -5.21 -1.80 10.29
C MET A 76 -5.13 -0.75 11.41
N ASN A 77 -5.62 0.48 11.18
CA ASN A 77 -5.72 1.50 12.23
C ASN A 77 -6.70 1.10 13.33
N ASP A 78 -7.69 0.24 13.08
CA ASP A 78 -8.64 -0.27 14.07
C ASP A 78 -7.96 -1.08 15.18
N LEU A 79 -6.76 -1.62 14.92
CA LEU A 79 -5.96 -2.35 15.91
C LEU A 79 -5.24 -1.44 16.91
N ILE A 80 -5.30 -0.13 16.69
CA ILE A 80 -4.69 0.89 17.56
C ILE A 80 -5.82 1.52 18.39
N PRO A 81 -5.91 1.25 19.71
CA PRO A 81 -7.04 1.69 20.54
C PRO A 81 -7.27 3.21 20.56
N SER A 82 -6.20 3.99 20.33
CA SER A 82 -6.29 5.46 20.29
C SER A 82 -6.61 6.02 18.91
N ALA A 83 -6.70 5.18 17.87
CA ALA A 83 -6.98 5.65 16.52
C ALA A 83 -8.47 5.96 16.34
N THR A 84 -8.73 7.08 15.69
CA THR A 84 -10.07 7.47 15.24
C THR A 84 -9.99 7.83 13.76
N VAL A 85 -10.76 7.13 12.94
CA VAL A 85 -10.86 7.35 11.50
C VAL A 85 -12.18 8.07 11.22
N LYS A 86 -12.14 9.15 10.45
CA LYS A 86 -13.30 9.94 10.01
C LYS A 86 -13.24 10.13 8.49
N GLY A 87 -14.38 10.32 7.86
CA GLY A 87 -14.52 10.37 6.40
C GLY A 87 -14.92 9.02 5.85
N THR A 88 -14.74 8.81 4.55
CA THR A 88 -15.17 7.59 3.86
C THR A 88 -13.96 6.93 3.20
N VAL A 89 -13.88 5.62 3.29
CA VAL A 89 -12.96 4.79 2.50
C VAL A 89 -13.79 3.74 1.75
N LYS A 90 -13.82 3.84 0.44
CA LYS A 90 -14.52 2.86 -0.39
C LYS A 90 -13.55 1.90 -1.04
N PHE A 91 -13.88 0.64 -1.00
CA PHE A 91 -13.28 -0.43 -1.77
C PHE A 91 -14.36 -1.12 -2.59
N ALA A 92 -14.17 -1.22 -3.91
CA ALA A 92 -15.18 -1.76 -4.82
C ALA A 92 -16.59 -1.15 -4.58
N ARG A 93 -16.69 0.19 -4.46
CA ARG A 93 -17.89 0.99 -4.18
C ARG A 93 -18.45 0.88 -2.75
N GLN A 94 -18.02 -0.07 -1.94
CA GLN A 94 -18.50 -0.26 -0.57
C GLN A 94 -17.66 0.56 0.41
N ASP A 95 -18.31 1.30 1.32
CA ASP A 95 -17.61 1.93 2.45
C ASP A 95 -17.12 0.84 3.41
N ILE A 96 -15.81 0.67 3.50
CA ILE A 96 -15.20 -0.38 4.33
C ILE A 96 -15.27 -0.10 5.83
N TYR A 97 -15.64 1.13 6.24
CA TYR A 97 -15.88 1.48 7.64
C TYR A 97 -17.38 1.46 8.00
N GLY A 98 -18.24 0.96 7.10
CA GLY A 98 -19.66 0.75 7.37
C GLY A 98 -19.89 -0.23 8.52
N PRO A 99 -21.03 -0.11 9.23
CA PRO A 99 -21.31 -0.90 10.44
C PRO A 99 -21.41 -2.41 10.19
N ASP A 100 -21.80 -2.80 8.98
CA ASP A 100 -22.03 -4.22 8.61
C ASP A 100 -20.81 -4.83 7.89
N VAL A 101 -19.66 -4.16 7.85
CA VAL A 101 -18.46 -4.63 7.16
C VAL A 101 -17.51 -5.31 8.13
N ASP A 102 -17.22 -6.61 7.89
CA ASP A 102 -16.22 -7.35 8.65
C ASP A 102 -14.79 -6.91 8.25
N PRO A 103 -13.98 -6.38 9.18
CA PRO A 103 -12.60 -6.04 8.91
C PRO A 103 -11.75 -7.23 8.42
N THR A 104 -12.12 -8.46 8.78
CA THR A 104 -11.39 -9.66 8.38
C THR A 104 -11.55 -9.93 6.89
N GLU A 105 -12.77 -9.74 6.36
CA GLU A 105 -13.04 -9.84 4.93
C GLU A 105 -12.24 -8.80 4.14
N ILE A 106 -12.19 -7.55 4.64
CA ILE A 106 -11.39 -6.51 4.00
C ILE A 106 -9.90 -6.88 3.96
N ARG A 107 -9.35 -7.40 5.06
CA ARG A 107 -7.94 -7.82 5.14
C ARG A 107 -7.62 -9.05 4.32
N PHE A 108 -8.59 -9.88 4.03
CA PHE A 108 -8.46 -11.00 3.09
C PHE A 108 -8.29 -10.50 1.65
N ARG A 109 -9.07 -9.49 1.25
CA ARG A 109 -9.07 -8.92 -0.10
C ARG A 109 -7.99 -7.84 -0.31
N ILE A 110 -7.52 -7.20 0.77
CA ILE A 110 -6.48 -6.15 0.76
C ILE A 110 -5.32 -6.59 1.64
N GLY A 111 -4.34 -7.24 1.03
CA GLY A 111 -3.14 -7.74 1.70
C GLY A 111 -2.19 -6.62 2.13
N MET A 112 -1.28 -6.91 3.07
CA MET A 112 -0.28 -5.95 3.52
C MET A 112 1.10 -6.59 3.71
N VAL A 113 2.11 -5.90 3.18
CA VAL A 113 3.54 -6.19 3.36
C VAL A 113 4.15 -5.06 4.17
N PHE A 114 4.81 -5.41 5.29
CA PHE A 114 5.38 -4.44 6.21
C PHE A 114 6.82 -4.09 5.86
N GLN A 115 7.29 -2.97 6.37
CA GLN A 115 8.64 -2.45 6.20
C GLN A 115 9.72 -3.44 6.64
N ARG A 116 9.54 -4.07 7.80
CA ARG A 116 10.43 -5.13 8.28
C ARG A 116 9.81 -6.48 7.96
N PRO A 117 10.56 -7.39 7.32
CA PRO A 117 10.08 -8.75 7.14
C PRO A 117 9.59 -9.33 8.47
N ASN A 118 8.42 -9.92 8.45
CA ASN A 118 7.78 -10.49 9.64
C ASN A 118 7.26 -11.92 9.40
N PRO A 119 8.13 -12.84 8.93
CA PRO A 119 7.72 -14.22 8.80
C PRO A 119 7.34 -14.78 10.18
N PHE A 120 6.32 -15.62 10.22
CA PHE A 120 5.96 -16.33 11.44
C PHE A 120 7.09 -17.29 11.86
N PRO A 121 7.22 -17.61 13.17
CA PRO A 121 8.18 -18.61 13.66
C PRO A 121 7.72 -20.03 13.29
N LYS A 122 7.51 -20.27 12.02
CA LYS A 122 7.02 -21.47 11.36
C LYS A 122 7.89 -21.75 10.14
N SER A 123 7.66 -22.89 9.47
CA SER A 123 8.35 -23.21 8.23
C SER A 123 8.00 -22.20 7.10
N ILE A 124 8.79 -22.20 6.04
CA ILE A 124 8.50 -21.41 4.83
C ILE A 124 7.12 -21.80 4.30
N TYR A 125 6.86 -23.10 4.17
CA TYR A 125 5.57 -23.61 3.75
C TYR A 125 4.42 -23.08 4.60
N GLU A 126 4.52 -23.24 5.94
CA GLU A 126 3.49 -22.81 6.86
C GLU A 126 3.27 -21.28 6.90
N ASN A 127 4.28 -20.49 6.54
CA ASN A 127 4.10 -19.05 6.38
C ASN A 127 3.17 -18.74 5.23
N VAL A 128 3.34 -19.39 4.07
CA VAL A 128 2.53 -19.14 2.87
C VAL A 128 1.15 -19.79 2.98
N ALA A 129 1.09 -21.04 3.46
CA ALA A 129 -0.17 -21.78 3.65
C ALA A 129 -1.08 -21.20 4.75
N PHE A 130 -0.58 -20.30 5.60
CA PHE A 130 -1.32 -19.79 6.75
C PHE A 130 -2.62 -19.08 6.35
N GLY A 131 -2.54 -18.13 5.43
CA GLY A 131 -3.71 -17.36 4.96
C GLY A 131 -4.80 -18.24 4.36
N PRO A 132 -4.50 -19.05 3.32
CA PRO A 132 -5.46 -20.01 2.78
C PRO A 132 -6.10 -20.88 3.85
N ARG A 133 -5.31 -21.49 4.73
CA ARG A 133 -5.80 -22.43 5.74
C ARG A 133 -6.78 -21.81 6.74
N ILE A 134 -6.50 -20.61 7.26
CA ILE A 134 -7.42 -19.95 8.22
C ILE A 134 -8.70 -19.45 7.56
N ASN A 135 -8.71 -19.29 6.23
CA ASN A 135 -9.88 -18.92 5.45
C ASN A 135 -10.61 -20.14 4.87
N GLY A 136 -10.27 -21.36 5.32
CA GLY A 136 -10.96 -22.59 4.93
C GLY A 136 -10.59 -23.11 3.53
N ILE A 137 -9.57 -22.54 2.88
CA ILE A 137 -9.02 -23.04 1.61
C ILE A 137 -8.02 -24.14 1.97
N THR A 138 -8.45 -25.40 1.82
CA THR A 138 -7.64 -26.57 2.21
C THR A 138 -7.24 -27.44 1.03
N ASP A 139 -7.95 -27.33 -0.09
CA ASP A 139 -7.65 -28.05 -1.31
C ASP A 139 -6.47 -27.39 -2.02
N ASP A 140 -5.58 -28.21 -2.59
CA ASP A 140 -4.44 -27.79 -3.40
C ASP A 140 -3.47 -26.80 -2.72
N LEU A 141 -3.31 -26.90 -1.39
CA LEU A 141 -2.39 -26.04 -0.62
C LEU A 141 -0.96 -26.08 -1.14
N ASP A 142 -0.49 -27.21 -1.63
CA ASP A 142 0.87 -27.36 -2.19
C ASP A 142 1.00 -26.51 -3.46
N GLU A 143 -0.01 -26.53 -4.33
CA GLU A 143 -0.04 -25.71 -5.55
C GLU A 143 -0.13 -24.22 -5.21
N ILE A 144 -0.97 -23.84 -4.23
CA ILE A 144 -1.08 -22.45 -3.76
C ILE A 144 0.26 -21.97 -3.20
N VAL A 145 0.96 -22.78 -2.41
CA VAL A 145 2.26 -22.42 -1.84
C VAL A 145 3.30 -22.28 -2.93
N GLU A 146 3.40 -23.25 -3.84
CA GLU A 146 4.34 -23.18 -4.96
C GLU A 146 4.07 -21.96 -5.85
N SER A 147 2.83 -21.78 -6.31
CA SER A 147 2.48 -20.65 -7.18
C SER A 147 2.74 -19.30 -6.51
N SER A 148 2.41 -19.16 -5.23
CA SER A 148 2.66 -17.92 -4.48
C SER A 148 4.15 -17.64 -4.31
N LEU A 149 4.97 -18.65 -4.04
CA LEU A 149 6.43 -18.49 -3.96
C LEU A 149 7.06 -18.20 -5.33
N ARG A 150 6.50 -18.74 -6.43
CA ARG A 150 6.90 -18.39 -7.79
C ARG A 150 6.54 -16.94 -8.13
N ARG A 151 5.30 -16.53 -7.85
CA ARG A 151 4.84 -15.14 -8.02
C ARG A 151 5.67 -14.16 -7.20
N ALA A 152 6.18 -14.57 -6.04
CA ALA A 152 7.10 -13.76 -5.21
C ALA A 152 8.59 -13.91 -5.60
N ALA A 153 8.88 -14.54 -6.75
CA ALA A 153 10.23 -14.75 -7.29
C ALA A 153 11.24 -15.32 -6.28
N VAL A 154 10.80 -16.26 -5.39
CA VAL A 154 11.63 -16.86 -4.36
C VAL A 154 11.63 -18.40 -4.41
N TRP A 155 10.78 -19.01 -5.23
CA TRP A 155 10.61 -20.46 -5.32
C TRP A 155 11.93 -21.21 -5.52
N ASP A 156 12.70 -20.86 -6.53
CA ASP A 156 13.93 -21.58 -6.88
C ASP A 156 15.00 -21.53 -5.78
N GLU A 157 14.92 -20.52 -4.92
CA GLU A 157 15.83 -20.37 -3.78
C GLU A 157 15.40 -21.20 -2.56
N VAL A 158 14.11 -21.57 -2.44
CA VAL A 158 13.56 -22.17 -1.21
C VAL A 158 12.88 -23.53 -1.40
N LYS A 159 12.63 -23.98 -2.63
CA LYS A 159 11.85 -25.19 -2.95
C LYS A 159 12.36 -26.47 -2.24
N ASP A 160 13.69 -26.61 -2.08
CA ASP A 160 14.31 -27.79 -1.46
C ASP A 160 14.37 -27.69 0.08
N ARG A 161 13.86 -26.61 0.67
CA ARG A 161 13.90 -26.33 2.13
C ARG A 161 12.62 -25.69 2.67
N LEU A 162 11.48 -26.04 2.10
CA LEU A 162 10.17 -25.51 2.53
C LEU A 162 9.81 -25.83 3.98
N SER A 163 10.37 -26.92 4.54
CA SER A 163 10.24 -27.31 5.95
C SER A 163 11.10 -26.49 6.91
N ASN A 164 12.10 -25.76 6.41
CA ASN A 164 12.97 -24.93 7.23
C ASN A 164 12.21 -23.71 7.76
N SER A 165 12.68 -23.18 8.89
CA SER A 165 12.09 -21.96 9.48
C SER A 165 12.16 -20.78 8.52
N GLY A 166 11.05 -20.04 8.38
CA GLY A 166 11.01 -18.78 7.61
C GLY A 166 11.95 -17.69 8.17
N LEU A 167 12.41 -17.84 9.42
CA LEU A 167 13.36 -16.94 10.06
C LEU A 167 14.83 -17.26 9.70
N SER A 168 15.12 -18.44 9.11
CA SER A 168 16.47 -18.91 8.84
C SER A 168 17.03 -18.49 7.47
N VAL A 169 16.30 -17.71 6.72
CA VAL A 169 16.70 -17.24 5.37
C VAL A 169 17.14 -15.79 5.38
N SER A 170 17.74 -15.29 4.29
CA SER A 170 18.17 -13.90 4.18
C SER A 170 17.02 -12.89 4.29
N GLY A 171 17.30 -11.63 4.63
CA GLY A 171 16.28 -10.57 4.75
C GLY A 171 15.46 -10.40 3.47
N GLY A 172 16.10 -10.41 2.30
CA GLY A 172 15.42 -10.34 1.01
C GLY A 172 14.52 -11.56 0.74
N GLN A 173 14.96 -12.77 1.12
CA GLN A 173 14.14 -13.98 1.04
C GLN A 173 12.95 -13.90 2.02
N GLN A 174 13.19 -13.45 3.26
CA GLN A 174 12.11 -13.26 4.24
C GLN A 174 11.05 -12.30 3.72
N GLN A 175 11.46 -11.19 3.09
CA GLN A 175 10.52 -10.23 2.52
C GLN A 175 9.70 -10.83 1.39
N ARG A 176 10.33 -11.56 0.46
CA ARG A 176 9.61 -12.24 -0.62
C ARG A 176 8.69 -13.36 -0.12
N ILE A 177 9.05 -14.05 0.96
CA ILE A 177 8.14 -15.00 1.65
C ILE A 177 6.94 -14.26 2.25
N CYS A 178 7.13 -13.07 2.84
CA CYS A 178 6.02 -12.26 3.33
C CYS A 178 5.12 -11.76 2.18
N ILE A 179 5.70 -11.44 1.02
CA ILE A 179 4.93 -11.13 -0.19
C ILE A 179 4.16 -12.37 -0.67
N ALA A 180 4.81 -13.55 -0.77
CA ALA A 180 4.15 -14.81 -1.13
C ALA A 180 2.97 -15.11 -0.19
N ARG A 181 3.14 -14.93 1.12
CA ARG A 181 2.08 -15.07 2.12
C ARG A 181 0.89 -14.14 1.85
N ALA A 182 1.15 -12.89 1.47
CA ALA A 182 0.10 -11.94 1.13
C ALA A 182 -0.62 -12.33 -0.16
N LEU A 183 0.10 -12.85 -1.16
CA LEU A 183 -0.45 -13.27 -2.46
C LEU A 183 -1.22 -14.60 -2.40
N ALA A 184 -0.95 -15.44 -1.40
CA ALA A 184 -1.51 -16.79 -1.29
C ALA A 184 -3.04 -16.82 -1.13
N VAL A 185 -3.64 -15.73 -0.68
CA VAL A 185 -5.10 -15.56 -0.59
C VAL A 185 -5.70 -14.87 -1.81
N ASN A 186 -4.90 -14.63 -2.85
CA ASN A 186 -5.28 -13.96 -4.10
C ASN A 186 -5.98 -12.60 -3.87
N PRO A 187 -5.32 -11.63 -3.22
CA PRO A 187 -5.90 -10.35 -2.90
C PRO A 187 -6.11 -9.49 -4.15
N GLU A 188 -7.06 -8.55 -4.10
CA GLU A 188 -7.29 -7.56 -5.15
C GLU A 188 -6.32 -6.38 -5.07
N ILE A 189 -5.87 -6.07 -3.85
CA ILE A 189 -4.89 -4.99 -3.58
C ILE A 189 -3.81 -5.51 -2.65
N VAL A 190 -2.56 -5.14 -2.91
CA VAL A 190 -1.44 -5.32 -1.98
C VAL A 190 -0.90 -3.96 -1.55
N LEU A 191 -0.97 -3.70 -0.27
CA LEU A 191 -0.39 -2.53 0.38
C LEU A 191 1.04 -2.85 0.80
N MET A 192 2.00 -1.98 0.48
CA MET A 192 3.41 -2.17 0.82
C MET A 192 3.94 -0.94 1.57
N ASP A 193 4.33 -1.13 2.83
CA ASP A 193 4.89 -0.07 3.67
C ASP A 193 6.43 -0.18 3.63
N GLU A 194 7.09 0.59 2.77
CA GLU A 194 8.55 0.62 2.57
C GLU A 194 9.21 -0.77 2.39
N PRO A 195 8.74 -1.64 1.47
CA PRO A 195 9.06 -3.07 1.44
C PRO A 195 10.55 -3.39 1.17
N ALA A 196 11.35 -2.43 0.71
CA ALA A 196 12.75 -2.62 0.36
C ALA A 196 13.72 -1.77 1.21
N SER A 197 13.23 -0.97 2.17
CA SER A 197 14.05 0.02 2.89
C SER A 197 15.17 -0.57 3.76
N SER A 198 15.03 -1.83 4.17
CA SER A 198 16.02 -2.55 5.01
C SER A 198 16.84 -3.59 4.25
N LEU A 199 16.74 -3.61 2.93
CA LEU A 199 17.37 -4.61 2.08
C LEU A 199 18.65 -4.07 1.40
N ASP A 200 19.51 -4.98 1.00
CA ASP A 200 20.66 -4.67 0.16
C ASP A 200 20.20 -4.27 -1.28
N PRO A 201 21.07 -3.62 -2.08
CA PRO A 201 20.68 -3.14 -3.42
C PRO A 201 20.20 -4.23 -4.38
N ILE A 202 20.76 -5.44 -4.31
CA ILE A 202 20.36 -6.55 -5.20
C ILE A 202 18.96 -7.03 -4.83
N SER A 203 18.72 -7.23 -3.53
CA SER A 203 17.38 -7.59 -3.01
C SER A 203 16.35 -6.52 -3.29
N THR A 204 16.72 -5.23 -3.20
CA THR A 204 15.87 -4.10 -3.54
C THR A 204 15.44 -4.15 -5.01
N GLN A 205 16.38 -4.34 -5.94
CA GLN A 205 16.09 -4.45 -7.36
C GLN A 205 15.17 -5.63 -7.67
N ALA A 206 15.39 -6.79 -7.01
CA ALA A 206 14.52 -7.95 -7.17
C ALA A 206 13.08 -7.67 -6.70
N ILE A 207 12.90 -6.92 -5.60
CA ILE A 207 11.58 -6.50 -5.13
C ILE A 207 10.92 -5.50 -6.10
N GLU A 208 11.67 -4.56 -6.66
CA GLU A 208 11.15 -3.59 -7.64
C GLU A 208 10.64 -4.29 -8.91
N GLN A 209 11.43 -5.21 -9.45
CA GLN A 209 11.03 -6.02 -10.61
C GLN A 209 9.77 -6.85 -10.29
N LEU A 210 9.74 -7.50 -9.13
CA LEU A 210 8.59 -8.26 -8.67
C LEU A 210 7.32 -7.39 -8.59
N ILE A 211 7.41 -6.16 -8.06
CA ILE A 211 6.28 -5.23 -7.96
C ILE A 211 5.74 -4.90 -9.37
N GLN A 212 6.62 -4.65 -10.33
CA GLN A 212 6.22 -4.37 -11.71
C GLN A 212 5.55 -5.57 -12.38
N GLU A 213 6.05 -6.78 -12.17
CA GLU A 213 5.44 -8.01 -12.70
C GLU A 213 4.04 -8.25 -12.12
N LEU A 214 3.88 -8.03 -10.81
CA LEU A 214 2.61 -8.23 -10.11
C LEU A 214 1.52 -7.21 -10.49
N SER A 215 1.87 -6.02 -10.97
CA SER A 215 0.89 -4.96 -11.25
C SER A 215 -0.10 -5.30 -12.35
N SER A 216 0.23 -6.25 -13.22
CA SER A 216 -0.70 -6.77 -14.23
C SER A 216 -1.85 -7.60 -13.64
N GLU A 217 -1.66 -8.16 -12.44
CA GLU A 217 -2.60 -9.06 -11.78
C GLU A 217 -3.29 -8.41 -10.58
N VAL A 218 -2.57 -7.57 -9.83
CA VAL A 218 -3.02 -7.00 -8.55
C VAL A 218 -2.71 -5.51 -8.49
N THR A 219 -3.60 -4.73 -7.89
CA THR A 219 -3.35 -3.31 -7.62
C THR A 219 -2.36 -3.15 -6.48
N ILE A 220 -1.38 -2.25 -6.60
CA ILE A 220 -0.35 -2.06 -5.59
C ILE A 220 -0.36 -0.60 -5.11
N VAL A 221 -0.43 -0.42 -3.78
CA VAL A 221 -0.19 0.89 -3.15
C VAL A 221 1.07 0.76 -2.30
N ILE A 222 2.11 1.51 -2.66
CA ILE A 222 3.41 1.42 -2.00
C ILE A 222 3.79 2.74 -1.32
N VAL A 223 4.17 2.68 -0.06
CA VAL A 223 4.87 3.78 0.63
C VAL A 223 6.36 3.63 0.40
N THR A 224 7.01 4.68 -0.03
CA THR A 224 8.48 4.74 -0.12
C THR A 224 8.98 6.14 0.15
N HIS A 225 10.16 6.25 0.73
CA HIS A 225 10.93 7.49 0.83
C HIS A 225 12.03 7.59 -0.24
N ASN A 226 12.19 6.54 -1.06
CA ASN A 226 13.15 6.51 -2.15
C ASN A 226 12.51 7.02 -3.45
N MET A 227 12.82 8.26 -3.83
CA MET A 227 12.30 8.91 -5.04
C MET A 227 12.63 8.13 -6.30
N GLN A 228 13.88 7.62 -6.39
CA GLN A 228 14.30 6.86 -7.57
C GLN A 228 13.51 5.57 -7.72
N GLN A 229 13.19 4.90 -6.60
CA GLN A 229 12.30 3.74 -6.61
C GLN A 229 10.92 4.13 -7.12
N ALA A 230 10.28 5.14 -6.50
CA ALA A 230 8.94 5.60 -6.92
C ALA A 230 8.90 5.95 -8.41
N THR A 231 9.90 6.68 -8.90
CA THR A 231 9.98 7.06 -10.33
C THR A 231 10.11 5.83 -11.26
N ARG A 232 10.82 4.77 -10.82
CA ARG A 232 11.01 3.59 -11.69
C ARG A 232 9.80 2.67 -11.77
N ILE A 233 9.05 2.54 -10.67
CA ILE A 233 8.06 1.45 -10.58
C ILE A 233 6.61 1.93 -10.63
N SER A 234 6.31 3.22 -10.39
CA SER A 234 4.93 3.66 -10.20
C SER A 234 4.30 4.23 -11.48
N ASP A 235 3.02 3.95 -11.68
CA ASP A 235 2.20 4.61 -12.70
C ASP A 235 1.75 5.99 -12.22
N TYR A 236 1.45 6.09 -10.92
CA TYR A 236 0.99 7.32 -10.26
C TYR A 236 1.76 7.56 -8.97
N ALA A 237 1.91 8.83 -8.61
CA ALA A 237 2.53 9.24 -7.36
C ALA A 237 1.64 10.23 -6.60
N ALA A 238 1.48 9.99 -5.30
CA ALA A 238 0.73 10.82 -4.39
C ALA A 238 1.68 11.41 -3.33
N VAL A 239 1.75 12.73 -3.27
CA VAL A 239 2.69 13.46 -2.42
C VAL A 239 1.98 13.91 -1.16
N MET A 240 2.45 13.42 -0.01
CA MET A 240 1.98 13.82 1.30
C MET A 240 2.98 14.74 1.99
N MET A 241 2.48 15.83 2.55
CA MET A 241 3.28 16.76 3.35
C MET A 241 2.60 17.03 4.69
N ALA A 242 3.40 17.30 5.71
CA ALA A 242 2.89 17.80 6.98
C ALA A 242 2.87 19.34 6.95
N GLY A 243 1.72 19.93 7.29
CA GLY A 243 1.58 21.37 7.49
C GLY A 243 2.22 21.86 8.79
N GLU A 244 2.02 23.14 9.13
CA GLU A 244 2.59 23.79 10.33
C GLU A 244 2.21 23.07 11.64
N GLU A 245 1.01 22.51 11.74
CA GLU A 245 0.54 21.72 12.89
C GLU A 245 1.02 20.26 12.88
N ARG A 246 1.93 19.89 11.95
CA ARG A 246 2.39 18.53 11.71
C ARG A 246 1.26 17.54 11.37
N VAL A 247 0.20 18.03 10.76
CA VAL A 247 -0.91 17.23 10.23
C VAL A 247 -0.63 16.94 8.76
N GLY A 248 -0.61 15.66 8.40
CA GLY A 248 -0.37 15.23 7.01
C GLY A 248 -1.55 15.55 6.11
N GLN A 249 -1.23 15.99 4.91
CA GLN A 249 -2.20 16.27 3.85
C GLN A 249 -1.66 15.73 2.52
N LEU A 250 -2.56 15.33 1.65
CA LEU A 250 -2.25 15.06 0.25
C LEU A 250 -2.20 16.39 -0.48
N ILE A 251 -1.04 16.75 -1.02
CA ILE A 251 -0.83 18.07 -1.65
C ILE A 251 -0.80 17.98 -3.18
N GLU A 252 -0.39 16.84 -3.70
CA GLU A 252 -0.39 16.57 -5.14
C GLU A 252 -0.58 15.08 -5.41
N TYR A 253 -1.31 14.75 -6.49
CA TYR A 253 -1.47 13.40 -6.97
C TYR A 253 -1.64 13.41 -8.49
N GLY A 254 -0.80 12.69 -9.19
CA GLY A 254 -0.78 12.67 -10.64
C GLY A 254 -0.07 11.45 -11.20
N THR A 255 0.08 11.43 -12.54
CA THR A 255 0.94 10.43 -13.19
C THR A 255 2.38 10.59 -12.72
N ASN A 256 3.16 9.54 -12.87
CA ASN A 256 4.58 9.54 -12.55
C ASN A 256 5.31 10.71 -13.24
N ASP A 257 5.14 10.85 -14.55
CA ASP A 257 5.77 11.92 -15.34
C ASP A 257 5.37 13.32 -14.86
N GLN A 258 4.11 13.50 -14.44
CA GLN A 258 3.65 14.78 -13.92
C GLN A 258 4.32 15.12 -12.59
N VAL A 259 4.25 14.22 -11.62
CA VAL A 259 4.72 14.50 -10.25
C VAL A 259 6.24 14.65 -10.19
N PHE A 260 6.98 13.82 -10.94
CA PHE A 260 8.45 13.87 -10.92
C PHE A 260 9.06 14.77 -12.00
N GLY A 261 8.38 15.00 -13.13
CA GLY A 261 8.89 15.80 -14.24
C GLY A 261 8.38 17.25 -14.29
N ASN A 262 7.12 17.45 -13.89
CA ASN A 262 6.48 18.78 -13.95
C ASN A 262 5.47 18.97 -12.80
N PRO A 263 5.93 18.96 -11.53
CA PRO A 263 5.05 19.12 -10.38
C PRO A 263 4.34 20.47 -10.38
N LYS A 264 3.08 20.50 -9.93
CA LYS A 264 2.25 21.69 -9.85
C LYS A 264 2.40 22.43 -8.52
N ASP A 265 2.68 21.72 -7.44
CA ASP A 265 2.87 22.30 -6.09
C ASP A 265 4.37 22.54 -5.86
N GLU A 266 4.73 23.76 -5.46
CA GLU A 266 6.14 24.15 -5.19
C GLU A 266 6.79 23.28 -4.10
N ARG A 267 6.02 22.78 -3.14
CA ARG A 267 6.51 21.86 -2.10
C ARG A 267 6.84 20.50 -2.67
N THR A 268 6.04 20.02 -3.63
CA THR A 268 6.34 18.80 -4.39
C THR A 268 7.64 18.96 -5.15
N GLU A 269 7.80 20.07 -5.89
CA GLU A 269 9.03 20.37 -6.63
C GLU A 269 10.26 20.40 -5.70
N ALA A 270 10.14 21.07 -4.54
CA ALA A 270 11.22 21.13 -3.57
C ALA A 270 11.58 19.75 -3.00
N TYR A 271 10.58 18.87 -2.81
CA TYR A 271 10.77 17.53 -2.29
C TYR A 271 11.40 16.58 -3.32
N VAL A 272 10.86 16.52 -4.54
CA VAL A 272 11.38 15.61 -5.58
C VAL A 272 12.76 16.00 -6.09
N THR A 273 13.12 17.28 -5.99
CA THR A 273 14.48 17.79 -6.31
C THR A 273 15.45 17.70 -5.14
N GLY A 274 15.03 17.20 -3.97
CA GLY A 274 15.89 17.06 -2.79
C GLY A 274 16.23 18.37 -2.08
N ARG A 275 15.50 19.46 -2.34
CA ARG A 275 15.66 20.75 -1.64
C ARG A 275 15.09 20.71 -0.22
N ILE A 276 14.13 19.83 0.03
CA ILE A 276 13.54 19.54 1.34
C ILE A 276 13.38 18.03 1.50
N GLY A 277 13.52 17.50 2.76
CA GLY A 277 13.36 16.05 3.00
C GLY A 277 13.61 15.65 4.45
#